data_b17692964fbece2026c3c157a9fe02ea
#
_entry.id   b17692964fbece2026c3c157a9fe02ea
#
_cell.length_a   1.000
_cell.length_b   1.000
_cell.length_c   1.000
_cell.angle_alpha   90.00
_cell.angle_beta   90.00
_cell.angle_gamma   90.00
#
_symmetry.space_group_name_H-M   'P 1'
#
loop_
_entity.id
_entity.type
_entity.pdbx_description
1 polymer ?
#
loop_
_entity_poly.entity_id
_entity_poly.type
_entity_poly.pdbx_seq_one_letter_code
_entity_poly.pdbx_strand_id
1 'polypeptide(L)'
;MPEFKKILFPVDLSEVSAEIIPYVTNMARTFQSDLHVLFVARIFKYYDTIYVPPVSIVEFEEKVVAGGQRRLDEFVAEHLKDCCVSVVKVIPGDPAEEIVRYVDVEGIDLVVMSTHGRKGLDRVLFGSVANHVVTTSSVPVMTVNPYRKKK
;
A
#
# COMPACT_ATOMS: atom_id res chain seq x y z
N MET A 1 -26.56 4.05 -2.97
CA MET A 1 -25.51 3.03 -2.81
C MET A 1 -24.17 3.73 -2.88
N PRO A 2 -23.28 3.50 -1.95
CA PRO A 2 -21.92 4.02 -2.09
C PRO A 2 -21.26 3.39 -3.32
N GLU A 3 -20.66 4.22 -4.14
CA GLU A 3 -19.90 3.78 -5.31
C GLU A 3 -18.41 3.79 -4.97
N PHE A 4 -17.72 2.70 -5.25
CA PHE A 4 -16.27 2.61 -5.07
C PHE A 4 -15.57 2.86 -6.42
N LYS A 5 -15.46 4.14 -6.79
CA LYS A 5 -14.83 4.54 -8.08
C LYS A 5 -13.32 4.48 -8.06
N LYS A 6 -12.73 4.72 -6.90
CA LYS A 6 -11.27 4.66 -6.70
C LYS A 6 -10.93 3.72 -5.54
N ILE A 7 -10.19 2.68 -5.86
CA ILE A 7 -9.72 1.69 -4.87
C ILE A 7 -8.21 1.86 -4.67
N LEU A 8 -7.79 1.94 -3.42
CA LEU A 8 -6.38 1.92 -3.05
C LEU A 8 -5.95 0.52 -2.63
N PHE A 9 -4.90 0.04 -3.23
CA PHE A 9 -4.18 -1.19 -2.87
C PHE A 9 -2.78 -0.83 -2.40
N PRO A 10 -2.57 -0.62 -1.10
CA PRO A 10 -1.24 -0.46 -0.54
C PRO A 10 -0.52 -1.81 -0.52
N VAL A 11 0.71 -1.82 -1.00
CA VAL A 11 1.57 -3.01 -1.07
C VAL A 11 2.86 -2.81 -0.29
N ASP A 12 3.44 -3.88 0.22
CA ASP A 12 4.77 -3.87 0.84
C ASP A 12 5.82 -4.63 0.00
N LEU A 13 5.44 -5.03 -1.22
CA LEU A 13 6.26 -5.78 -2.18
C LEU A 13 6.68 -7.17 -1.70
N SER A 14 5.99 -7.72 -0.71
CA SER A 14 6.16 -9.10 -0.24
C SER A 14 5.20 -10.05 -0.95
N GLU A 15 5.43 -11.34 -0.76
CA GLU A 15 4.52 -12.40 -1.22
C GLU A 15 3.12 -12.25 -0.61
N VAL A 16 3.04 -11.68 0.58
CA VAL A 16 1.78 -11.39 1.28
C VAL A 16 0.90 -10.43 0.47
N SER A 17 1.49 -9.41 -0.13
CA SER A 17 0.75 -8.50 -1.04
C SER A 17 0.24 -9.24 -2.28
N ALA A 18 1.02 -10.16 -2.84
CA ALA A 18 0.62 -10.95 -4.00
C ALA A 18 -0.55 -11.91 -3.70
N GLU A 19 -0.59 -12.49 -2.51
CA GLU A 19 -1.64 -13.45 -2.11
C GLU A 19 -3.05 -12.85 -2.08
N ILE A 20 -3.19 -11.54 -1.89
CA ILE A 20 -4.50 -10.89 -1.85
C ILE A 20 -4.96 -10.29 -3.17
N ILE A 21 -4.15 -10.35 -4.21
CA ILE A 21 -4.46 -9.79 -5.54
C ILE A 21 -5.79 -10.28 -6.10
N PRO A 22 -6.19 -11.57 -6.00
CA PRO A 22 -7.49 -12.00 -6.49
C PRO A 22 -8.67 -11.22 -5.89
N TYR A 23 -8.58 -10.83 -4.62
CA TYR A 23 -9.61 -10.01 -3.98
C TYR A 23 -9.60 -8.58 -4.49
N VAL A 24 -8.42 -7.98 -4.64
CA VAL A 24 -8.24 -6.62 -5.16
C VAL A 24 -8.79 -6.50 -6.58
N THR A 25 -8.40 -7.42 -7.47
CA THR A 25 -8.84 -7.42 -8.86
C THR A 25 -10.34 -7.69 -9.01
N ASN A 26 -10.89 -8.57 -8.18
CA ASN A 26 -12.33 -8.82 -8.16
C ASN A 26 -13.13 -7.58 -7.74
N MET A 27 -12.68 -6.89 -6.69
CA MET A 27 -13.31 -5.63 -6.25
C MET A 27 -13.23 -4.56 -7.33
N ALA A 28 -12.06 -4.35 -7.91
CA ALA A 28 -11.87 -3.35 -8.97
C ALA A 28 -12.74 -3.62 -10.19
N ARG A 29 -12.89 -4.88 -10.61
CA ARG A 29 -13.76 -5.27 -11.71
C ARG A 29 -15.24 -5.10 -11.38
N THR A 30 -15.65 -5.56 -10.19
CA THR A 30 -17.06 -5.52 -9.76
C THR A 30 -17.60 -4.09 -9.74
N PHE A 31 -16.81 -3.16 -9.27
CA PHE A 31 -17.19 -1.74 -9.16
C PHE A 31 -16.72 -0.89 -10.35
N GLN A 32 -16.00 -1.47 -11.31
CA GLN A 32 -15.40 -0.74 -12.45
C GLN A 32 -14.55 0.44 -11.96
N SER A 33 -13.73 0.18 -10.94
CA SER A 33 -12.95 1.18 -10.23
C SER A 33 -11.60 1.45 -10.88
N ASP A 34 -11.14 2.67 -10.74
CA ASP A 34 -9.73 3.02 -10.94
C ASP A 34 -8.89 2.43 -9.79
N LEU A 35 -7.96 1.57 -10.10
CA LEU A 35 -7.09 0.95 -9.11
C LEU A 35 -5.79 1.74 -8.95
N HIS A 36 -5.56 2.22 -7.74
CA HIS A 36 -4.31 2.86 -7.32
C HIS A 36 -3.46 1.84 -6.55
N VAL A 37 -2.27 1.57 -7.02
CA VAL A 37 -1.28 0.72 -6.32
C VAL A 37 -0.22 1.63 -5.71
N LEU A 38 -0.09 1.57 -4.40
CA LEU A 38 0.79 2.44 -3.62
C LEU A 38 1.81 1.61 -2.84
N PHE A 39 3.07 1.94 -2.99
CA PHE A 39 4.14 1.50 -2.11
C PHE A 39 4.68 2.69 -1.32
N VAL A 40 4.67 2.60 0.01
CA VAL A 40 5.30 3.59 0.87
C VAL A 40 6.68 3.08 1.27
N ALA A 41 7.71 3.74 0.73
CA ALA A 41 9.09 3.45 1.06
C ALA A 41 9.41 4.02 2.44
N ARG A 42 9.61 3.14 3.41
CA ARG A 42 9.83 3.54 4.79
C ARG A 42 11.14 4.29 4.93
N ILE A 43 11.03 5.54 5.36
CA ILE A 43 12.16 6.39 5.73
C ILE A 43 12.04 6.70 7.21
N PHE A 44 13.07 6.32 7.98
CA PHE A 44 13.13 6.63 9.39
C PHE A 44 13.56 8.08 9.58
N LYS A 45 12.77 8.87 10.32
CA LYS A 45 13.09 10.27 10.68
C LYS A 45 14.23 10.37 11.73
N TYR A 46 15.22 9.49 11.65
CA TYR A 46 16.40 9.57 12.51
C TYR A 46 17.35 10.72 12.14
N TYR A 47 17.07 11.38 11.03
CA TYR A 47 17.91 12.46 10.51
C TYR A 47 17.89 13.72 11.38
N ASP A 48 16.86 13.90 12.24
CA ASP A 48 16.76 15.03 13.16
C ASP A 48 17.75 14.94 14.34
N THR A 49 18.28 13.76 14.61
CA THR A 49 19.21 13.49 15.73
C THR A 49 20.66 13.32 15.30
N ILE A 50 20.90 13.14 14.02
CA ILE A 50 22.23 12.98 13.44
C ILE A 50 22.47 14.16 12.49
N TYR A 51 23.60 14.84 12.62
CA TYR A 51 23.97 15.90 11.69
C TYR A 51 24.28 15.28 10.31
N VAL A 52 23.27 15.28 9.44
CA VAL A 52 23.41 14.88 8.03
C VAL A 52 23.13 16.11 7.17
N PRO A 53 23.99 16.46 6.20
CA PRO A 53 23.72 17.57 5.30
C PRO A 53 22.37 17.41 4.58
N PRO A 54 21.52 18.44 4.50
CA PRO A 54 20.19 18.37 3.87
C PRO A 54 20.20 17.83 2.44
N VAL A 55 21.22 18.18 1.65
CA VAL A 55 21.42 17.69 0.28
C VAL A 55 21.56 16.17 0.23
N SER A 56 22.32 15.58 1.16
CA SER A 56 22.52 14.13 1.23
C SER A 56 21.24 13.37 1.60
N ILE A 57 20.37 13.97 2.40
CA ILE A 57 19.05 13.41 2.76
C ILE A 57 18.16 13.38 1.53
N VAL A 58 18.06 14.48 0.78
CA VAL A 58 17.26 14.57 -0.44
C VAL A 58 17.72 13.56 -1.50
N GLU A 59 19.02 13.48 -1.75
CA GLU A 59 19.60 12.51 -2.69
C GLU A 59 19.33 11.05 -2.27
N PHE A 60 19.38 10.77 -0.98
CA PHE A 60 19.09 9.45 -0.44
C PHE A 60 17.61 9.10 -0.65
N GLU A 61 16.70 10.00 -0.32
CA GLU A 61 15.26 9.82 -0.52
C GLU A 61 14.91 9.59 -1.99
N GLU A 62 15.50 10.37 -2.89
CA GLU A 62 15.31 10.21 -4.34
C GLU A 62 15.76 8.82 -4.82
N LYS A 63 16.89 8.31 -4.33
CA LYS A 63 17.36 6.96 -4.66
C LYS A 63 16.44 5.87 -4.12
N VAL A 64 15.94 6.03 -2.90
CA VAL A 64 15.01 5.09 -2.29
C VAL A 64 13.70 5.06 -3.08
N VAL A 65 13.15 6.21 -3.45
CA VAL A 65 11.93 6.31 -4.26
C VAL A 65 12.14 5.69 -5.65
N ALA A 66 13.25 6.00 -6.32
CA ALA A 66 13.55 5.43 -7.64
C ALA A 66 13.72 3.91 -7.60
N GLY A 67 14.38 3.38 -6.58
CA GLY A 67 14.52 1.94 -6.35
C GLY A 67 13.18 1.27 -6.05
N GLY A 68 12.37 1.90 -5.22
CA GLY A 68 11.01 1.46 -4.92
C GLY A 68 10.11 1.45 -6.16
N GLN A 69 10.20 2.48 -6.99
CA GLN A 69 9.41 2.57 -8.22
C GLN A 69 9.71 1.43 -9.19
N ARG A 70 10.97 1.09 -9.40
CA ARG A 70 11.34 -0.07 -10.24
C ARG A 70 10.75 -1.36 -9.70
N ARG A 71 10.85 -1.61 -8.42
CA ARG A 71 10.29 -2.82 -7.79
C ARG A 71 8.77 -2.86 -7.85
N LEU A 72 8.12 -1.71 -7.69
CA LEU A 72 6.66 -1.61 -7.79
C LEU A 72 6.20 -1.84 -9.23
N ASP A 73 6.89 -1.28 -10.21
CA ASP A 73 6.58 -1.49 -11.63
C ASP A 73 6.73 -2.98 -12.02
N GLU A 74 7.77 -3.65 -11.55
CA GLU A 74 7.97 -5.08 -11.72
C GLU A 74 6.84 -5.90 -11.07
N PHE A 75 6.46 -5.55 -9.84
CA PHE A 75 5.35 -6.20 -9.13
C PHE A 75 4.03 -6.07 -9.90
N VAL A 76 3.71 -4.88 -10.38
CA VAL A 76 2.49 -4.64 -11.17
C VAL A 76 2.54 -5.40 -12.50
N ALA A 77 3.67 -5.38 -13.19
CA ALA A 77 3.86 -6.10 -14.45
C ALA A 77 3.73 -7.63 -14.27
N GLU A 78 4.17 -8.17 -13.15
CA GLU A 78 4.10 -9.60 -12.86
C GLU A 78 2.69 -10.04 -12.42
N HIS A 79 2.08 -9.29 -11.51
CA HIS A 79 0.88 -9.74 -10.79
C HIS A 79 -0.43 -9.09 -11.24
N LEU A 80 -0.40 -7.94 -11.89
CA LEU A 80 -1.58 -7.14 -12.22
C LEU A 80 -1.76 -6.92 -13.74
N LYS A 81 -1.23 -7.80 -14.57
CA LYS A 81 -1.28 -7.72 -16.04
C LYS A 81 -2.69 -7.53 -16.59
N ASP A 82 -3.65 -8.25 -16.03
CA ASP A 82 -5.04 -8.30 -16.50
C ASP A 82 -5.96 -7.34 -15.75
N CYS A 83 -5.40 -6.43 -14.97
CA CYS A 83 -6.15 -5.44 -14.20
C CYS A 83 -5.89 -4.03 -14.71
N CYS A 84 -6.97 -3.24 -14.79
CA CYS A 84 -6.84 -1.81 -15.11
C CYS A 84 -6.26 -1.05 -13.93
N VAL A 85 -4.94 -1.00 -13.85
CA VAL A 85 -4.23 -0.17 -12.86
C VAL A 85 -4.12 1.23 -13.41
N SER A 86 -4.70 2.21 -12.70
CA SER A 86 -4.73 3.61 -13.12
C SER A 86 -3.53 4.39 -12.59
N VAL A 87 -3.05 4.06 -11.40
CA VAL A 87 -1.92 4.74 -10.75
C VAL A 87 -0.99 3.72 -10.10
N VAL A 88 0.30 3.87 -10.35
CA VAL A 88 1.38 3.12 -9.71
C VAL A 88 2.33 4.13 -9.09
N LYS A 89 2.36 4.23 -7.76
CA LYS A 89 3.07 5.32 -7.09
C LYS A 89 3.87 4.84 -5.87
N VAL A 90 5.04 5.40 -5.72
CA VAL A 90 5.89 5.29 -4.52
C VAL A 90 5.94 6.62 -3.80
N ILE A 91 5.75 6.57 -2.48
CA ILE A 91 5.86 7.72 -1.58
C ILE A 91 6.86 7.37 -0.48
N PRO A 92 7.80 8.28 -0.14
CA PRO A 92 8.63 8.10 1.04
C PRO A 92 7.86 8.47 2.31
N GLY A 93 8.10 7.76 3.40
CA GLY A 93 7.52 8.12 4.70
C GLY A 93 7.18 6.94 5.59
N ASP A 94 6.27 7.17 6.52
CA ASP A 94 5.68 6.13 7.36
C ASP A 94 4.46 5.52 6.65
N PRO A 95 4.43 4.19 6.42
CA PRO A 95 3.34 3.57 5.68
C PRO A 95 1.96 3.82 6.28
N ALA A 96 1.82 3.75 7.60
CA ALA A 96 0.53 3.92 8.25
C ALA A 96 -0.04 5.33 8.04
N GLU A 97 0.79 6.35 8.22
CA GLU A 97 0.40 7.75 8.04
C GLU A 97 0.18 8.12 6.58
N GLU A 98 1.09 7.71 5.69
CA GLU A 98 1.03 8.08 4.27
C GLU A 98 -0.12 7.40 3.52
N ILE A 99 -0.52 6.19 3.89
CA ILE A 99 -1.70 5.53 3.33
C ILE A 99 -2.96 6.34 3.65
N VAL A 100 -3.16 6.71 4.91
CA VAL A 100 -4.33 7.49 5.34
C VAL A 100 -4.34 8.86 4.67
N ARG A 101 -3.19 9.53 4.60
CA ARG A 101 -3.08 10.80 3.90
C ARG A 101 -3.40 10.68 2.40
N TYR A 102 -2.92 9.63 1.74
CA TYR A 102 -3.20 9.36 0.32
C TYR A 102 -4.69 9.19 0.06
N VAL A 103 -5.40 8.50 0.94
CA VAL A 103 -6.86 8.32 0.86
C VAL A 103 -7.57 9.67 0.74
N ASP A 104 -7.23 10.62 1.61
CA ASP A 104 -7.87 11.93 1.65
C ASP A 104 -7.46 12.82 0.45
N VAL A 105 -6.17 12.83 0.11
CA VAL A 105 -5.63 13.69 -0.96
C VAL A 105 -6.11 13.25 -2.34
N GLU A 106 -6.15 11.95 -2.61
CA GLU A 106 -6.51 11.41 -3.93
C GLU A 106 -8.01 11.09 -4.05
N GLY A 107 -8.77 11.26 -2.99
CA GLY A 107 -10.20 10.96 -2.98
C GLY A 107 -10.49 9.48 -3.22
N ILE A 108 -9.81 8.62 -2.49
CA ILE A 108 -10.03 7.18 -2.51
C ILE A 108 -11.38 6.86 -1.85
N ASP A 109 -12.09 5.86 -2.37
CA ASP A 109 -13.41 5.45 -1.86
C ASP A 109 -13.35 4.15 -1.04
N LEU A 110 -12.34 3.33 -1.27
CA LEU A 110 -12.13 2.04 -0.61
C LEU A 110 -10.65 1.70 -0.53
N VAL A 111 -10.20 1.24 0.62
CA VAL A 111 -8.88 0.61 0.77
C VAL A 111 -9.04 -0.90 0.81
N VAL A 112 -8.25 -1.63 0.03
CA VAL A 112 -8.15 -3.10 0.12
C VAL A 112 -6.72 -3.46 0.44
N MET A 113 -6.49 -4.09 1.57
CA MET A 113 -5.14 -4.39 2.05
C MET A 113 -5.06 -5.71 2.81
N SER A 114 -3.85 -6.24 2.93
CA SER A 114 -3.58 -7.40 3.77
C SER A 114 -3.62 -7.03 5.26
N THR A 115 -4.08 -7.95 6.09
CA THR A 115 -3.99 -7.82 7.56
C THR A 115 -2.56 -7.91 8.07
N HIS A 116 -1.63 -8.53 7.31
CA HIS A 116 -0.25 -8.75 7.67
C HIS A 116 0.68 -8.23 6.57
N GLY A 117 1.86 -7.78 6.97
CA GLY A 117 2.92 -7.38 6.07
C GLY A 117 4.07 -8.39 6.05
N ARG A 118 5.23 -7.94 5.59
CA ARG A 118 6.46 -8.72 5.43
C ARG A 118 6.92 -9.46 6.70
N LYS A 119 6.61 -8.92 7.88
CA LYS A 119 6.96 -9.51 9.19
C LYS A 119 5.79 -10.28 9.82
N GLY A 120 4.89 -10.84 9.01
CA GLY A 120 3.72 -11.56 9.50
C GLY A 120 4.08 -12.60 10.54
N LEU A 121 3.61 -12.40 11.77
CA LEU A 121 3.66 -13.39 12.83
C LEU A 121 2.32 -14.10 12.85
N ASP A 122 2.33 -15.40 12.80
CA ASP A 122 1.13 -16.27 12.74
C ASP A 122 0.08 -16.02 13.83
N ARG A 123 0.48 -15.34 14.91
CA ARG A 123 -0.34 -15.07 16.10
C ARG A 123 -0.90 -13.65 16.18
N VAL A 124 -0.52 -12.76 15.29
CA VAL A 124 -1.00 -11.37 15.29
C VAL A 124 -2.19 -11.25 14.37
N LEU A 125 -3.34 -10.85 14.90
CA LEU A 125 -4.59 -10.67 14.13
C LEU A 125 -4.48 -9.54 13.10
N PHE A 126 -3.72 -8.50 13.43
CA PHE A 126 -3.47 -7.35 12.56
C PHE A 126 -2.03 -6.85 12.68
N GLY A 127 -1.39 -6.56 11.56
CA GLY A 127 -0.15 -5.79 11.54
C GLY A 127 -0.37 -4.34 11.98
N SER A 128 0.69 -3.66 12.38
CA SER A 128 0.62 -2.27 12.87
C SER A 128 0.06 -1.30 11.83
N VAL A 129 0.45 -1.44 10.56
CA VAL A 129 -0.04 -0.60 9.46
C VAL A 129 -1.53 -0.84 9.21
N ALA A 130 -1.95 -2.11 9.10
CA ALA A 130 -3.36 -2.45 8.90
C ALA A 130 -4.23 -1.96 10.05
N ASN A 131 -3.79 -2.13 11.29
CA ASN A 131 -4.52 -1.64 12.46
C ASN A 131 -4.69 -0.13 12.44
N HIS A 132 -3.64 0.62 12.13
CA HIS A 132 -3.71 2.09 12.03
C HIS A 132 -4.68 2.53 10.92
N VAL A 133 -4.57 1.95 9.74
CA VAL A 133 -5.43 2.31 8.59
C VAL A 133 -6.90 2.00 8.89
N VAL A 134 -7.21 0.82 9.46
CA VAL A 134 -8.58 0.45 9.82
C VAL A 134 -9.19 1.40 10.85
N THR A 135 -8.39 1.87 11.82
CA THR A 135 -8.89 2.73 12.89
C THR A 135 -8.98 4.22 12.54
N THR A 136 -8.22 4.67 11.54
CA THR A 136 -8.10 6.11 11.24
C THR A 136 -8.57 6.51 9.84
N SER A 137 -8.77 5.56 8.92
CA SER A 137 -9.24 5.87 7.57
C SER A 137 -10.61 6.54 7.57
N SER A 138 -10.77 7.55 6.71
CA SER A 138 -12.05 8.23 6.45
C SER A 138 -12.99 7.43 5.54
N VAL A 139 -12.49 6.34 4.94
CA VAL A 139 -13.25 5.49 4.02
C VAL A 139 -13.24 4.03 4.49
N PRO A 140 -14.16 3.18 3.98
CA PRO A 140 -14.14 1.76 4.27
C PRO A 140 -12.81 1.09 3.96
N VAL A 141 -12.40 0.16 4.81
CA VAL A 141 -11.18 -0.62 4.65
C VAL A 141 -11.54 -2.11 4.64
N MET A 142 -11.29 -2.75 3.52
CA MET A 142 -11.40 -4.20 3.38
C MET A 142 -10.05 -4.82 3.69
N THR A 143 -9.99 -5.62 4.73
CA THR A 143 -8.79 -6.36 5.09
C THR A 143 -8.91 -7.83 4.71
N VAL A 144 -7.85 -8.40 4.16
CA VAL A 144 -7.79 -9.81 3.76
C VAL A 144 -6.67 -10.49 4.54
N ASN A 145 -7.00 -11.58 5.22
CA ASN A 145 -5.99 -12.40 5.88
C ASN A 145 -5.38 -13.37 4.86
N PRO A 146 -4.10 -13.19 4.49
CA PRO A 146 -3.47 -13.99 3.44
C PRO A 146 -3.20 -15.43 3.86
N TYR A 147 -3.20 -15.72 5.15
CA TYR A 147 -2.88 -17.04 5.69
C TYR A 147 -4.10 -17.95 5.88
N ARG A 148 -5.31 -17.40 5.81
CA ARG A 148 -6.54 -18.17 5.91
C ARG A 148 -7.07 -18.53 4.53
N LYS A 149 -6.85 -19.78 4.11
CA LYS A 149 -7.47 -20.34 2.91
C LYS A 149 -8.92 -20.71 3.21
N LYS A 150 -9.83 -20.42 2.29
CA LYS A 150 -11.19 -21.01 2.32
C LYS A 150 -11.05 -22.53 2.33
N LYS A 151 -11.71 -23.16 3.30
CA LYS A 151 -11.89 -24.62 3.30
C LYS A 151 -12.83 -25.03 2.17
#